data_87ad87a0114de50327bffb01750680e4
#
_entry.id   87ad87a0114de50327bffb01750680e4
#
_cell.length_a   1.000
_cell.length_b   1.000
_cell.length_c   1.000
_cell.angle_alpha   90.00
_cell.angle_beta   90.00
_cell.angle_gamma   90.00
#
_symmetry.space_group_name_H-M   'P 1'
#
loop_
_entity.id
_entity.type
_entity.pdbx_description
1 polymer ?
#
loop_
_entity_poly.entity_id
_entity_poly.type
_entity_poly.pdbx_seq_one_letter_code
_entity_poly.pdbx_strand_id
1 'polypeptide(L)'
;MNFGTALEAIKAGKRIARTGWNGKGMFVYFVPPASYPVQTGAAKAHFGEGAMVPYNAYMAIKNVDGTVSTWVPSVNDCLATDWGIIGDTVPESSIPPHQQRVIDEKAARDGEITRLNAFIGGNPVFTTLPAEEQARLRRQLDVMLELSVILGERIAAF
;
A
#
# COMPACT_ATOMS: atom_id res chain seq x y z
N MET A 1 -9.98 -13.55 2.15
CA MET A 1 -10.16 -14.88 1.53
C MET A 1 -8.81 -15.55 1.30
N ASN A 2 -8.77 -16.87 1.05
CA ASN A 2 -7.54 -17.56 0.70
C ASN A 2 -7.14 -17.34 -0.77
N PHE A 3 -5.92 -17.76 -1.14
CA PHE A 3 -5.40 -17.56 -2.51
C PHE A 3 -6.22 -18.29 -3.59
N GLY A 4 -6.75 -19.47 -3.30
CA GLY A 4 -7.59 -20.20 -4.26
C GLY A 4 -8.83 -19.40 -4.67
N THR A 5 -9.54 -18.82 -3.70
CA THR A 5 -10.68 -17.93 -3.96
C THR A 5 -10.26 -16.65 -4.70
N ALA A 6 -9.10 -16.09 -4.34
CA ALA A 6 -8.54 -14.92 -5.03
C ALA A 6 -8.19 -15.22 -6.50
N LEU A 7 -7.66 -16.43 -6.78
CA LEU A 7 -7.34 -16.87 -8.12
C LEU A 7 -8.60 -17.01 -9.00
N GLU A 8 -9.69 -17.52 -8.46
CA GLU A 8 -10.98 -17.56 -9.20
C GLU A 8 -11.51 -16.14 -9.48
N ALA A 9 -11.38 -15.23 -8.52
CA ALA A 9 -11.76 -13.82 -8.72
C ALA A 9 -10.94 -13.16 -9.84
N ILE A 10 -9.62 -13.39 -9.89
CA ILE A 10 -8.74 -12.87 -10.96
C ILE A 10 -9.14 -13.40 -12.33
N LYS A 11 -9.42 -14.70 -12.45
CA LYS A 11 -9.90 -15.32 -13.70
C LYS A 11 -11.24 -14.75 -14.15
N ALA A 12 -12.07 -14.33 -13.20
CA ALA A 12 -13.34 -13.62 -13.47
C ALA A 12 -13.14 -12.12 -13.78
N GLY A 13 -11.89 -11.65 -13.98
CA GLY A 13 -11.58 -10.28 -14.36
C GLY A 13 -11.53 -9.28 -13.20
N LYS A 14 -11.55 -9.76 -11.94
CA LYS A 14 -11.45 -8.90 -10.76
C LYS A 14 -9.98 -8.55 -10.46
N ARG A 15 -9.79 -7.43 -9.75
CA ARG A 15 -8.50 -7.04 -9.18
C ARG A 15 -8.40 -7.58 -7.76
N ILE A 16 -7.26 -8.14 -7.38
CA ILE A 16 -7.03 -8.65 -6.03
C ILE A 16 -5.79 -8.03 -5.40
N ALA A 17 -5.79 -7.91 -4.08
CA ALA A 17 -4.62 -7.54 -3.30
C ALA A 17 -4.64 -8.20 -1.93
N ARG A 18 -3.50 -8.17 -1.24
CA ARG A 18 -3.39 -8.60 0.16
C ARG A 18 -3.41 -7.38 1.08
N THR A 19 -4.11 -7.50 2.21
CA THR A 19 -4.09 -6.48 3.28
C THR A 19 -2.70 -6.34 3.91
N GLY A 20 -1.92 -7.42 3.95
CA GLY A 20 -0.56 -7.45 4.47
C GLY A 20 0.52 -6.89 3.53
N TRP A 21 0.19 -6.45 2.33
CA TRP A 21 1.18 -5.82 1.46
C TRP A 21 1.52 -4.41 1.95
N ASN A 22 2.83 -4.10 1.98
CA ASN A 22 3.35 -2.81 2.45
C ASN A 22 3.06 -1.64 1.49
N GLY A 23 2.69 -1.94 0.24
CA GLY A 23 2.43 -0.93 -0.79
C GLY A 23 0.93 -0.62 -0.92
N LYS A 24 0.54 0.63 -0.66
CA LYS A 24 -0.84 1.09 -0.90
C LYS A 24 -1.15 1.15 -2.39
N GLY A 25 -2.35 0.72 -2.78
CA GLY A 25 -2.83 0.80 -4.15
C GLY A 25 -2.18 -0.20 -5.11
N MET A 26 -1.44 -1.19 -4.61
CA MET A 26 -0.98 -2.34 -5.40
C MET A 26 -2.15 -3.31 -5.59
N PHE A 27 -2.22 -3.88 -6.78
CA PHE A 27 -3.17 -4.97 -7.06
C PHE A 27 -2.67 -5.85 -8.18
N VAL A 28 -3.12 -7.10 -8.19
CA VAL A 28 -2.88 -8.07 -9.24
C VAL A 28 -4.12 -8.24 -10.07
N TYR A 29 -3.94 -8.42 -11.38
CA TYR A 29 -5.00 -8.67 -12.34
C TYR A 29 -4.57 -9.65 -13.42
N PHE A 30 -5.52 -10.25 -14.11
CA PHE A 30 -5.29 -11.18 -15.19
C PHE A 30 -5.09 -10.45 -16.52
N VAL A 31 -4.05 -10.85 -17.26
CA VAL A 31 -3.81 -10.41 -18.62
C VAL A 31 -4.09 -11.61 -19.54
N PRO A 32 -5.10 -11.54 -20.40
CA PRO A 32 -5.43 -12.62 -21.31
C PRO A 32 -4.34 -12.80 -22.38
N PRO A 33 -4.29 -13.96 -23.06
CA PRO A 33 -3.36 -14.16 -24.16
C PRO A 33 -3.68 -13.16 -25.29
N ALA A 34 -2.63 -12.59 -25.86
CA ALA A 34 -2.73 -11.63 -26.96
C ALA A 34 -1.50 -11.67 -27.84
N SER A 35 -1.61 -11.19 -29.08
CA SER A 35 -0.45 -11.06 -29.98
C SER A 35 -0.03 -9.60 -30.08
N TYR A 36 1.27 -9.36 -29.98
CA TYR A 36 1.87 -8.02 -30.08
C TYR A 36 2.98 -8.00 -31.12
N PRO A 37 3.20 -6.88 -31.81
CA PRO A 37 4.32 -6.72 -32.71
C PRO A 37 5.64 -6.81 -31.93
N VAL A 38 6.66 -7.42 -32.54
CA VAL A 38 8.00 -7.51 -31.93
C VAL A 38 8.57 -6.14 -31.63
N GLN A 39 9.05 -5.96 -30.39
CA GLN A 39 9.59 -4.67 -29.91
C GLN A 39 11.11 -4.69 -29.73
N THR A 40 11.70 -5.83 -29.29
CA THR A 40 13.12 -5.92 -28.94
C THR A 40 13.94 -6.48 -30.08
N GLY A 41 15.24 -6.10 -30.14
CA GLY A 41 16.17 -6.60 -31.14
C GLY A 41 16.29 -8.14 -31.15
N ALA A 42 16.31 -8.77 -29.97
CA ALA A 42 16.35 -10.22 -29.85
C ALA A 42 15.10 -10.90 -30.43
N ALA A 43 13.91 -10.35 -30.16
CA ALA A 43 12.67 -10.87 -30.72
C ALA A 43 12.59 -10.67 -32.24
N LYS A 44 13.02 -9.50 -32.74
CA LYS A 44 13.10 -9.21 -34.20
C LYS A 44 14.04 -10.19 -34.90
N ALA A 45 15.18 -10.50 -34.29
CA ALA A 45 16.15 -11.43 -34.87
C ALA A 45 15.58 -12.87 -34.98
N HIS A 46 14.71 -13.27 -34.06
CA HIS A 46 14.14 -14.61 -34.04
C HIS A 46 12.84 -14.76 -34.85
N PHE A 47 11.91 -13.81 -34.69
CA PHE A 47 10.57 -13.88 -35.29
C PHE A 47 10.43 -13.09 -36.60
N GLY A 48 11.37 -12.25 -36.93
CA GLY A 48 11.31 -11.31 -38.06
C GLY A 48 10.77 -9.92 -37.67
N GLU A 49 11.19 -8.90 -38.42
CA GLU A 49 10.72 -7.54 -38.20
C GLU A 49 9.22 -7.40 -38.54
N GLY A 50 8.45 -6.75 -37.67
CA GLY A 50 7.01 -6.60 -37.85
C GLY A 50 6.18 -7.84 -37.52
N ALA A 51 6.81 -8.97 -37.14
CA ALA A 51 6.07 -10.17 -36.78
C ALA A 51 5.17 -9.96 -35.56
N MET A 52 3.97 -10.56 -35.59
CA MET A 52 3.05 -10.61 -34.46
C MET A 52 3.37 -11.86 -33.63
N VAL A 53 3.81 -11.66 -32.39
CA VAL A 53 4.18 -12.76 -31.47
C VAL A 53 3.04 -13.04 -30.51
N PRO A 54 2.56 -14.30 -30.43
CA PRO A 54 1.56 -14.67 -29.45
C PRO A 54 2.18 -14.78 -28.05
N TYR A 55 1.63 -14.07 -27.09
CA TYR A 55 1.98 -14.16 -25.67
C TYR A 55 0.91 -14.93 -24.92
N ASN A 56 1.36 -15.84 -24.05
CA ASN A 56 0.46 -16.56 -23.14
C ASN A 56 -0.16 -15.62 -22.12
N ALA A 57 -1.29 -16.01 -21.51
CA ALA A 57 -1.88 -15.33 -20.38
C ALA A 57 -0.92 -15.30 -19.19
N TYR A 58 -0.97 -14.22 -18.43
CA TYR A 58 -0.16 -14.05 -17.22
C TYR A 58 -0.89 -13.18 -16.17
N MET A 59 -0.36 -13.16 -14.96
CA MET A 59 -0.78 -12.22 -13.94
C MET A 59 0.16 -11.03 -13.94
N ALA A 60 -0.41 -9.84 -13.89
CA ALA A 60 0.32 -8.58 -13.80
C ALA A 60 0.03 -7.91 -12.45
N ILE A 61 1.03 -7.22 -11.90
CA ILE A 61 0.89 -6.40 -10.70
C ILE A 61 1.07 -4.93 -11.06
N LYS A 62 0.10 -4.09 -10.64
CA LYS A 62 0.26 -2.63 -10.60
C LYS A 62 1.02 -2.28 -9.33
N ASN A 63 2.21 -1.71 -9.49
CA ASN A 63 3.09 -1.29 -8.40
C ASN A 63 2.65 0.04 -7.78
N VAL A 64 3.25 0.40 -6.63
CA VAL A 64 2.97 1.66 -5.91
C VAL A 64 3.24 2.88 -6.78
N ASP A 65 4.32 2.85 -7.56
CA ASP A 65 4.77 3.92 -8.46
C ASP A 65 3.92 4.07 -9.75
N GLY A 66 2.90 3.22 -9.91
CA GLY A 66 2.04 3.19 -11.10
C GLY A 66 2.53 2.30 -12.22
N THR A 67 3.75 1.78 -12.16
CA THR A 67 4.27 0.84 -13.16
C THR A 67 3.57 -0.52 -13.08
N VAL A 68 3.67 -1.31 -14.15
CA VAL A 68 3.13 -2.66 -14.23
C VAL A 68 4.27 -3.64 -14.46
N SER A 69 4.27 -4.75 -13.71
CA SER A 69 5.22 -5.84 -13.85
C SER A 69 4.49 -7.17 -13.98
N THR A 70 5.14 -8.15 -14.61
CA THR A 70 4.69 -9.55 -14.53
C THR A 70 4.74 -10.00 -13.07
N TRP A 71 3.72 -10.71 -12.62
CA TRP A 71 3.65 -11.18 -11.24
C TRP A 71 3.52 -12.70 -11.16
N VAL A 72 4.28 -13.29 -10.24
CA VAL A 72 4.22 -14.71 -9.88
C VAL A 72 4.01 -14.77 -8.37
N PRO A 73 3.03 -15.54 -7.86
CA PRO A 73 2.79 -15.65 -6.43
C PRO A 73 3.98 -16.32 -5.74
N SER A 74 4.43 -15.75 -4.65
CA SER A 74 5.36 -16.39 -3.74
C SER A 74 4.65 -17.48 -2.93
N VAL A 75 5.40 -18.36 -2.26
CA VAL A 75 4.82 -19.33 -1.32
C VAL A 75 3.99 -18.62 -0.24
N ASN A 76 4.48 -17.48 0.27
CA ASN A 76 3.75 -16.69 1.25
C ASN A 76 2.43 -16.14 0.68
N ASP A 77 2.38 -15.79 -0.60
CA ASP A 77 1.13 -15.34 -1.24
C ASP A 77 0.14 -16.49 -1.40
N CYS A 78 0.63 -17.68 -1.78
CA CYS A 78 -0.21 -18.88 -1.93
C CYS A 78 -0.83 -19.33 -0.59
N LEU A 79 -0.09 -19.21 0.52
CA LEU A 79 -0.54 -19.62 1.86
C LEU A 79 -1.32 -18.53 2.60
N ALA A 80 -1.37 -17.32 2.07
CA ALA A 80 -2.04 -16.19 2.70
C ALA A 80 -3.57 -16.35 2.71
N THR A 81 -4.17 -15.82 3.78
CA THR A 81 -5.63 -15.80 3.98
C THR A 81 -6.23 -14.40 3.98
N ASP A 82 -5.39 -13.39 3.76
CA ASP A 82 -5.70 -11.96 3.80
C ASP A 82 -5.96 -11.33 2.42
N TRP A 83 -6.27 -12.15 1.42
CA TRP A 83 -6.64 -11.67 0.09
C TRP A 83 -8.00 -10.96 0.08
N GLY A 84 -8.10 -9.89 -0.71
CA GLY A 84 -9.33 -9.13 -0.95
C GLY A 84 -9.51 -8.81 -2.44
N ILE A 85 -10.76 -8.67 -2.89
CA ILE A 85 -11.10 -8.14 -4.22
C ILE A 85 -11.07 -6.62 -4.13
N ILE A 86 -10.40 -5.97 -5.09
CA ILE A 86 -10.37 -4.51 -5.20
C ILE A 86 -11.31 -4.10 -6.34
N GLY A 87 -12.28 -3.27 -6.03
CA GLY A 87 -13.10 -2.62 -7.05
C GLY A 87 -14.57 -2.99 -7.13
N ASP A 88 -15.11 -3.85 -6.28
CA ASP A 88 -16.56 -4.08 -6.22
C ASP A 88 -17.26 -3.25 -5.13
N THR A 89 -16.51 -2.63 -4.21
CA THR A 89 -17.03 -1.62 -3.27
C THR A 89 -15.88 -0.72 -2.81
N VAL A 90 -16.03 0.50 -3.06
CA VAL A 90 -15.36 1.76 -2.73
C VAL A 90 -14.73 2.38 -3.98
N PRO A 91 -15.17 3.56 -4.39
CA PRO A 91 -14.35 4.38 -5.24
C PRO A 91 -12.99 4.50 -4.54
N GLU A 92 -11.91 4.30 -5.27
CA GLU A 92 -10.60 4.82 -4.89
C GLU A 92 -10.89 6.18 -4.26
N SER A 93 -10.53 6.39 -3.00
CA SER A 93 -10.92 7.60 -2.28
C SER A 93 -10.70 8.76 -3.23
N SER A 94 -11.75 9.55 -3.47
CA SER A 94 -11.69 10.75 -4.33
C SER A 94 -10.70 11.79 -3.78
N ILE A 95 -9.97 11.41 -2.75
CA ILE A 95 -8.95 12.20 -2.06
C ILE A 95 -7.67 12.13 -2.89
N PRO A 96 -7.20 13.24 -3.43
CA PRO A 96 -5.95 13.32 -4.15
C PRO A 96 -4.77 12.74 -3.33
N PRO A 97 -3.75 12.14 -3.97
CA PRO A 97 -2.66 11.47 -3.25
C PRO A 97 -1.91 12.37 -2.24
N HIS A 98 -1.87 13.68 -2.46
CA HIS A 98 -1.26 14.62 -1.52
C HIS A 98 -2.12 14.83 -0.27
N GLN A 99 -3.45 14.81 -0.39
CA GLN A 99 -4.37 14.87 0.75
C GLN A 99 -4.36 13.55 1.54
N GLN A 100 -4.33 12.40 0.85
CA GLN A 100 -4.21 11.10 1.50
C GLN A 100 -2.93 11.01 2.36
N ARG A 101 -1.80 11.56 1.88
CA ARG A 101 -0.57 11.63 2.69
C ARG A 101 -0.74 12.40 4.00
N VAL A 102 -1.51 13.49 4.00
CA VAL A 102 -1.78 14.26 5.23
C VAL A 102 -2.64 13.45 6.21
N ILE A 103 -3.62 12.73 5.71
CA ILE A 103 -4.46 11.83 6.54
C ILE A 103 -3.60 10.73 7.18
N ASP A 104 -2.73 10.10 6.39
CA ASP A 104 -1.84 9.04 6.86
C ASP A 104 -0.82 9.58 7.89
N GLU A 105 -0.27 10.76 7.65
CA GLU A 105 0.64 11.45 8.58
C GLU A 105 -0.05 11.72 9.92
N LYS A 106 -1.29 12.24 9.89
CA LYS A 106 -2.07 12.46 11.11
C LYS A 106 -2.31 11.17 11.87
N ALA A 107 -2.74 10.11 11.20
CA ALA A 107 -3.00 8.82 11.84
C ALA A 107 -1.74 8.23 12.51
N ALA A 108 -0.59 8.33 11.86
CA ALA A 108 0.69 7.90 12.42
C ALA A 108 1.05 8.72 13.67
N ARG A 109 0.89 10.06 13.61
CA ARG A 109 1.19 10.97 14.70
C ARG A 109 0.28 10.75 15.91
N ASP A 110 -1.01 10.55 15.69
CA ASP A 110 -1.98 10.28 16.77
C ASP A 110 -1.63 8.96 17.50
N GLY A 111 -1.15 7.96 16.78
CA GLY A 111 -0.66 6.71 17.38
C GLY A 111 0.61 6.92 18.24
N GLU A 112 1.52 7.79 17.81
CA GLU A 112 2.73 8.14 18.59
C GLU A 112 2.37 8.93 19.85
N ILE A 113 1.47 9.92 19.74
CA ILE A 113 0.94 10.71 20.85
C ILE A 113 0.34 9.79 21.92
N THR A 114 -0.49 8.84 21.51
CA THR A 114 -1.12 7.89 22.43
C THR A 114 -0.07 7.09 23.20
N ARG A 115 0.98 6.59 22.54
CA ARG A 115 2.06 5.84 23.20
C ARG A 115 2.87 6.71 24.15
N LEU A 116 3.24 7.92 23.73
CA LEU A 116 4.03 8.84 24.56
C LEU A 116 3.23 9.32 25.79
N ASN A 117 1.96 9.67 25.60
CA ASN A 117 1.08 10.06 26.69
C ASN A 117 0.89 8.92 27.73
N ALA A 118 0.69 7.68 27.25
CA ALA A 118 0.61 6.53 28.14
C ALA A 118 1.92 6.29 28.91
N PHE A 119 3.07 6.50 28.27
CA PHE A 119 4.37 6.38 28.91
C PHE A 119 4.55 7.46 30.02
N ILE A 120 4.22 8.71 29.73
CA ILE A 120 4.32 9.83 30.71
C ILE A 120 3.34 9.65 31.86
N GLY A 121 2.11 9.23 31.57
CA GLY A 121 1.02 9.16 32.55
C GLY A 121 1.01 7.92 33.44
N GLY A 122 1.56 6.79 32.98
CA GLY A 122 1.37 5.51 33.69
C GLY A 122 2.59 4.60 33.79
N ASN A 123 3.70 4.91 33.11
CA ASN A 123 4.87 4.04 33.15
C ASN A 123 5.81 4.42 34.32
N PRO A 124 6.11 3.49 35.26
CA PRO A 124 6.98 3.80 36.39
C PRO A 124 8.41 4.19 35.99
N VAL A 125 8.88 3.78 34.82
CA VAL A 125 10.19 4.18 34.30
C VAL A 125 10.26 5.68 34.06
N PHE A 126 9.17 6.34 33.68
CA PHE A 126 9.15 7.78 33.44
C PHE A 126 9.60 8.56 34.69
N THR A 127 9.18 8.16 35.89
CA THR A 127 9.54 8.84 37.15
C THR A 127 11.00 8.63 37.55
N THR A 128 11.68 7.61 36.99
CA THR A 128 13.10 7.35 37.23
C THR A 128 14.02 8.12 36.30
N LEU A 129 13.48 8.74 35.25
CA LEU A 129 14.27 9.54 34.31
C LEU A 129 14.75 10.86 34.96
N PRO A 130 15.90 11.42 34.52
CA PRO A 130 16.33 12.74 34.93
C PRO A 130 15.23 13.79 34.67
N ALA A 131 15.11 14.78 35.56
CA ALA A 131 14.08 15.82 35.47
C ALA A 131 14.08 16.55 34.12
N GLU A 132 15.26 16.79 33.57
CA GLU A 132 15.42 17.40 32.24
C GLU A 132 14.84 16.53 31.12
N GLU A 133 15.01 15.21 31.21
CA GLU A 133 14.46 14.28 30.22
C GLU A 133 12.93 14.18 30.35
N GLN A 134 12.41 14.13 31.55
CA GLN A 134 10.96 14.23 31.78
C GLN A 134 10.38 15.51 31.18
N ALA A 135 11.07 16.64 31.34
CA ALA A 135 10.65 17.93 30.79
C ALA A 135 10.66 17.91 29.23
N ARG A 136 11.72 17.30 28.63
CA ARG A 136 11.82 17.14 27.16
C ARG A 136 10.69 16.28 26.62
N LEU A 137 10.37 15.16 27.24
CA LEU A 137 9.27 14.27 26.81
C LEU A 137 7.90 14.93 26.90
N ARG A 138 7.64 15.72 27.96
CA ARG A 138 6.40 16.50 28.05
C ARG A 138 6.30 17.52 26.93
N ARG A 139 7.38 18.30 26.71
CA ARG A 139 7.43 19.28 25.63
C ARG A 139 7.27 18.61 24.25
N GLN A 140 7.85 17.43 24.05
CA GLN A 140 7.66 16.66 22.83
C GLN A 140 6.18 16.31 22.63
N LEU A 141 5.49 15.86 23.68
CA LEU A 141 4.06 15.55 23.63
C LEU A 141 3.24 16.79 23.26
N ASP A 142 3.53 17.96 23.86
CA ASP A 142 2.83 19.20 23.56
C ASP A 142 2.97 19.61 22.10
N VAL A 143 4.18 19.55 21.54
CA VAL A 143 4.44 19.87 20.12
C VAL A 143 3.76 18.86 19.18
N MET A 144 3.74 17.58 19.55
CA MET A 144 3.06 16.55 18.75
C MET A 144 1.54 16.75 18.76
N LEU A 145 0.96 17.14 19.88
CA LEU A 145 -0.47 17.47 19.99
C LEU A 145 -0.82 18.68 19.10
N GLU A 146 -0.01 19.74 19.15
CA GLU A 146 -0.19 20.91 18.29
C GLU A 146 -0.12 20.54 16.80
N LEU A 147 0.88 19.73 16.40
CA LEU A 147 1.00 19.25 15.03
C LEU A 147 -0.22 18.42 14.60
N SER A 148 -0.75 17.56 15.49
CA SER A 148 -1.97 16.78 15.20
C SER A 148 -3.18 17.66 14.96
N VAL A 149 -3.32 18.77 15.69
CA VAL A 149 -4.38 19.77 15.48
C VAL A 149 -4.23 20.41 14.10
N ILE A 150 -3.04 20.91 13.76
CA ILE A 150 -2.75 21.51 12.45
C ILE A 150 -3.06 20.54 11.30
N LEU A 151 -2.67 19.27 11.43
CA LEU A 151 -2.98 18.24 10.43
C LEU A 151 -4.50 18.03 10.33
N GLY A 152 -5.24 18.08 11.44
CA GLY A 152 -6.70 18.02 11.46
C GLY A 152 -7.34 19.20 10.72
N GLU A 153 -6.86 20.42 10.94
CA GLU A 153 -7.33 21.62 10.23
C GLU A 153 -7.06 21.54 8.73
N ARG A 154 -5.88 21.04 8.33
CA ARG A 154 -5.56 20.80 6.91
C ARG A 154 -6.49 19.78 6.27
N ILE A 155 -6.84 18.70 6.98
CA ILE A 155 -7.78 17.67 6.51
C ILE A 155 -9.19 18.26 6.39
N ALA A 156 -9.60 19.11 7.31
CA ALA A 156 -10.92 19.77 7.27
C ALA A 156 -11.05 20.79 6.12
N ALA A 157 -9.93 21.23 5.55
CA ALA A 157 -9.87 22.15 4.43
C ALA A 157 -9.85 21.47 3.04
N PHE A 158 -9.99 20.15 2.96
CA PHE A 158 -9.98 19.37 1.72
C PHE A 158 -11.29 19.41 0.95
#